data_59f13f75c402d23b78fc2a61efd8c413
#
_entry.id   59f13f75c402d23b78fc2a61efd8c413
#
_cell.length_a   1.000
_cell.length_b   1.000
_cell.length_c   1.000
_cell.angle_alpha   90.00
_cell.angle_beta   90.00
_cell.angle_gamma   90.00
#
_symmetry.space_group_name_H-M   'P 1'
#
loop_
_entity.id
_entity.type
_entity.pdbx_description
1 polymer ?
#
loop_
_entity_poly.entity_id
_entity_poly.type
_entity_poly.pdbx_seq_one_letter_code
_entity_poly.pdbx_strand_id
1 'polypeptide(L)'
;MANKHNSFKRIFHRCLEEVKASCDVAKVISVKAAVITFGAKIDIQIMNRNGFKEPESVRNRLMKKHQIMIDFLEDKFKDYWRNYKVQESMPDCDEKLRNKIWICWWQGIDNAPEIVKACVNTIKRNAGEYEVIVITDDNCKDYVQFPDWLEEKRKKGIISRTIYSDLLRLNLLARYGGIWIDSTFFC
;
A
#
# COMPACT_ATOMS: atom_id res chain seq x y z
N MET A 1 -20.26 -19.58 10.80
CA MET A 1 -19.17 -20.05 11.69
C MET A 1 -17.84 -19.87 10.96
N ALA A 2 -17.15 -18.75 11.13
CA ALA A 2 -15.89 -18.45 10.44
C ALA A 2 -14.76 -19.27 11.05
N ASN A 3 -14.08 -19.96 10.19
CA ASN A 3 -13.09 -21.01 10.36
C ASN A 3 -11.94 -20.62 11.33
N LYS A 4 -11.98 -21.03 12.59
CA LYS A 4 -10.89 -20.87 13.59
C LYS A 4 -9.53 -21.43 13.10
N HIS A 5 -9.57 -22.42 12.22
CA HIS A 5 -8.35 -23.03 11.66
C HIS A 5 -7.55 -22.10 10.73
N ASN A 6 -8.21 -21.17 10.03
CA ASN A 6 -7.56 -20.17 9.18
C ASN A 6 -6.89 -19.05 10.01
N SER A 7 -7.35 -18.81 11.24
CA SER A 7 -6.76 -17.79 12.13
C SER A 7 -5.39 -18.23 12.65
N PHE A 8 -5.21 -19.49 13.00
CA PHE A 8 -3.96 -20.02 13.56
C PHE A 8 -2.82 -20.05 12.50
N LYS A 9 -3.12 -20.52 11.28
CA LYS A 9 -2.17 -20.48 10.16
C LYS A 9 -1.72 -19.05 9.84
N ARG A 10 -2.65 -18.11 9.90
CA ARG A 10 -2.37 -16.68 9.62
C ARG A 10 -1.49 -16.05 10.71
N ILE A 11 -1.74 -16.38 11.99
CA ILE A 11 -0.92 -15.92 13.11
C ILE A 11 0.50 -16.52 13.01
N PHE A 12 0.60 -17.81 12.75
CA PHE A 12 1.90 -18.49 12.60
C PHE A 12 2.70 -17.93 11.43
N HIS A 13 2.07 -17.72 10.29
CA HIS A 13 2.74 -17.12 9.12
C HIS A 13 3.25 -15.71 9.42
N ARG A 14 2.44 -14.88 10.09
CA ARG A 14 2.88 -13.56 10.54
C ARG A 14 4.05 -13.61 11.51
N CYS A 15 4.04 -14.52 12.47
CA CYS A 15 5.16 -14.70 13.38
C CYS A 15 6.45 -15.06 12.63
N LEU A 16 6.39 -15.94 11.64
CA LEU A 16 7.54 -16.30 10.81
C LEU A 16 8.07 -15.11 10.00
N GLU A 17 7.17 -14.31 9.41
CA GLU A 17 7.55 -13.10 8.69
C GLU A 17 8.22 -12.09 9.60
N GLU A 18 7.71 -11.91 10.83
CA GLU A 18 8.31 -11.01 11.81
C GLU A 18 9.69 -11.46 12.28
N VAL A 19 9.88 -12.77 12.46
CA VAL A 19 11.21 -13.34 12.79
C VAL A 19 12.17 -13.12 11.63
N LYS A 20 11.76 -13.40 10.39
CA LYS A 20 12.58 -13.13 9.19
C LYS A 20 12.99 -11.66 9.09
N ALA A 21 12.02 -10.75 9.22
CA ALA A 21 12.28 -9.31 9.19
C ALA A 21 13.27 -8.88 10.29
N SER A 22 13.13 -9.45 11.48
CA SER A 22 14.08 -9.18 12.58
C SER A 22 15.47 -9.73 12.30
N CYS A 23 15.59 -10.92 11.69
CA CYS A 23 16.87 -11.48 11.25
C CYS A 23 17.55 -10.59 10.18
N ASP A 24 16.77 -10.03 9.26
CA ASP A 24 17.31 -9.13 8.23
C ASP A 24 17.84 -7.84 8.86
N VAL A 25 17.12 -7.26 9.82
CA VAL A 25 17.61 -6.09 10.59
C VAL A 25 18.88 -6.44 11.38
N ALA A 26 18.95 -7.65 11.97
CA ALA A 26 20.13 -8.08 12.69
C ALA A 26 21.37 -8.19 11.80
N LYS A 27 21.21 -8.63 10.55
CA LYS A 27 22.31 -8.78 9.58
C LYS A 27 22.82 -7.43 9.06
N VAL A 28 21.92 -6.48 8.84
CA VAL A 28 22.23 -5.18 8.22
C VAL A 28 22.69 -4.17 9.28
N ILE A 29 22.00 -4.08 10.41
CA ILE A 29 22.28 -3.08 11.45
C ILE A 29 22.97 -3.70 12.67
N SER A 30 22.20 -4.46 13.47
CA SER A 30 22.71 -5.18 14.65
C SER A 30 21.65 -6.07 15.30
N VAL A 31 22.08 -7.03 16.11
CA VAL A 31 21.20 -7.86 16.94
C VAL A 31 20.38 -7.00 17.91
N LYS A 32 21.00 -5.96 18.50
CA LYS A 32 20.33 -5.02 19.42
C LYS A 32 19.18 -4.30 18.71
N ALA A 33 19.38 -3.85 17.47
CA ALA A 33 18.36 -3.21 16.65
C ALA A 33 17.20 -4.16 16.36
N ALA A 34 17.49 -5.42 16.04
CA ALA A 34 16.48 -6.45 15.81
C ALA A 34 15.61 -6.69 17.05
N VAL A 35 16.22 -6.77 18.24
CA VAL A 35 15.49 -6.95 19.52
C VAL A 35 14.57 -5.75 19.80
N ILE A 36 15.06 -4.53 19.60
CA ILE A 36 14.25 -3.31 19.78
C ILE A 36 13.07 -3.30 18.81
N THR A 37 13.32 -3.63 17.55
CA THR A 37 12.28 -3.66 16.50
C THR A 37 11.22 -4.71 16.80
N PHE A 38 11.62 -5.90 17.22
CA PHE A 38 10.71 -6.98 17.60
C PHE A 38 9.87 -6.61 18.84
N GLY A 39 10.52 -6.08 19.90
CA GLY A 39 9.83 -5.63 21.11
C GLY A 39 8.79 -4.54 20.82
N ALA A 40 9.12 -3.56 19.97
CA ALA A 40 8.18 -2.52 19.57
C ALA A 40 6.95 -3.05 18.83
N LYS A 41 7.05 -4.17 18.10
CA LYS A 41 5.90 -4.82 17.47
C LYS A 41 4.98 -5.49 18.50
N ILE A 42 5.55 -6.06 19.57
CA ILE A 42 4.77 -6.60 20.70
C ILE A 42 4.02 -5.45 21.40
N ASP A 43 4.68 -4.31 21.63
CA ASP A 43 4.06 -3.13 22.21
C ASP A 43 2.83 -2.68 21.41
N ILE A 44 2.94 -2.61 20.08
CA ILE A 44 1.80 -2.28 19.21
C ILE A 44 0.63 -3.24 19.39
N GLN A 45 0.90 -4.54 19.52
CA GLN A 45 -0.17 -5.53 19.74
C GLN A 45 -0.85 -5.35 21.09
N ILE A 46 -0.07 -5.02 22.13
CA ILE A 46 -0.60 -4.74 23.48
C ILE A 46 -1.43 -3.46 23.47
N MET A 47 -0.93 -2.39 22.83
CA MET A 47 -1.67 -1.13 22.69
C MET A 47 -3.02 -1.32 21.98
N ASN A 48 -3.04 -2.08 20.88
CA ASN A 48 -4.25 -2.36 20.12
C ASN A 48 -5.32 -3.10 20.96
N ARG A 49 -4.88 -3.94 21.92
CA ARG A 49 -5.79 -4.63 22.85
C ARG A 49 -6.28 -3.75 23.99
N ASN A 50 -5.50 -2.74 24.36
CA ASN A 50 -5.76 -1.88 25.52
C ASN A 50 -6.35 -0.50 25.13
N GLY A 51 -7.07 -0.42 24.01
CA GLY A 51 -7.76 0.79 23.58
C GLY A 51 -6.82 1.93 23.13
N PHE A 52 -5.69 1.57 22.50
CA PHE A 52 -4.71 2.51 21.93
C PHE A 52 -4.04 3.49 22.92
N LYS A 53 -4.01 3.13 24.22
CA LYS A 53 -3.22 3.91 25.18
C LYS A 53 -1.75 3.74 24.92
N GLU A 54 -1.07 4.86 24.66
CA GLU A 54 0.38 4.91 24.34
C GLU A 54 1.15 5.56 25.50
N PRO A 55 1.70 4.76 26.46
CA PRO A 55 2.60 5.28 27.49
C PRO A 55 3.88 5.85 26.84
N GLU A 56 4.48 6.86 27.47
CA GLU A 56 5.68 7.52 26.97
C GLU A 56 6.85 6.55 26.70
N SER A 57 7.01 5.54 27.57
CA SER A 57 8.03 4.49 27.39
C SER A 57 7.83 3.67 26.12
N VAL A 58 6.58 3.40 25.74
CA VAL A 58 6.22 2.68 24.51
C VAL A 58 6.48 3.59 23.31
N ARG A 59 6.04 4.85 23.38
CA ARG A 59 6.29 5.85 22.33
C ARG A 59 7.78 5.98 22.02
N ASN A 60 8.62 6.08 23.04
CA ASN A 60 10.07 6.17 22.87
C ASN A 60 10.67 4.92 22.20
N ARG A 61 10.15 3.70 22.47
CA ARG A 61 10.56 2.49 21.74
C ARG A 61 10.08 2.47 20.29
N LEU A 62 8.86 2.95 20.02
CA LEU A 62 8.34 3.07 18.66
C LEU A 62 9.16 4.07 17.84
N MET A 63 9.54 5.21 18.42
CA MET A 63 10.42 6.17 17.74
C MET A 63 11.79 5.59 17.44
N LYS A 64 12.40 4.86 18.39
CA LYS A 64 13.66 4.14 18.13
C LYS A 64 13.51 3.09 17.01
N LYS A 65 12.40 2.35 16.99
CA LYS A 65 12.11 1.41 15.88
C LYS A 65 12.04 2.14 14.54
N HIS A 66 11.38 3.29 14.47
CA HIS A 66 11.30 4.06 13.23
C HIS A 66 12.67 4.47 12.73
N GLN A 67 13.54 4.98 13.62
CA GLN A 67 14.91 5.33 13.25
C GLN A 67 15.69 4.10 12.75
N ILE A 68 15.62 2.97 13.45
CA ILE A 68 16.27 1.72 13.03
C ILE A 68 15.77 1.29 11.63
N MET A 69 14.49 1.45 11.34
CA MET A 69 13.95 1.09 10.03
C MET A 69 14.42 2.04 8.93
N ILE A 70 14.58 3.33 9.23
CA ILE A 70 15.17 4.30 8.29
C ILE A 70 16.61 3.91 7.99
N ASP A 71 17.44 3.71 9.02
CA ASP A 71 18.84 3.32 8.88
C ASP A 71 18.97 1.99 8.09
N PHE A 72 18.09 1.03 8.36
CA PHE A 72 18.02 -0.24 7.63
C PHE A 72 17.73 -0.05 6.13
N LEU A 73 16.75 0.79 5.78
CA LEU A 73 16.39 1.04 4.40
C LEU A 73 17.49 1.82 3.68
N GLU A 74 18.09 2.82 4.34
CA GLU A 74 19.20 3.59 3.79
C GLU A 74 20.39 2.69 3.46
N ASP A 75 20.81 1.82 4.39
CA ASP A 75 21.94 0.94 4.18
C ASP A 75 21.65 -0.18 3.15
N LYS A 76 20.48 -0.80 3.25
CA LYS A 76 20.06 -1.88 2.36
C LYS A 76 19.90 -1.42 0.90
N PHE A 77 19.45 -0.20 0.67
CA PHE A 77 19.18 0.35 -0.66
C PHE A 77 20.16 1.44 -1.07
N LYS A 78 21.29 1.58 -0.36
CA LYS A 78 22.31 2.59 -0.58
C LYS A 78 22.77 2.69 -2.04
N ASP A 79 23.08 1.55 -2.66
CA ASP A 79 23.54 1.51 -4.04
C ASP A 79 22.41 1.83 -5.03
N TYR A 80 21.20 1.44 -4.71
CA TYR A 80 20.02 1.81 -5.50
C TYR A 80 19.84 3.34 -5.50
N TRP A 81 19.84 3.98 -4.32
CA TRP A 81 19.65 5.44 -4.21
C TRP A 81 20.77 6.22 -4.87
N ARG A 82 22.00 5.76 -4.77
CA ARG A 82 23.16 6.41 -5.40
C ARG A 82 23.12 6.38 -6.93
N ASN A 83 22.56 5.30 -7.48
CA ASN A 83 22.49 5.11 -8.93
C ASN A 83 21.13 5.51 -9.51
N TYR A 84 20.18 5.89 -8.66
CA TYR A 84 18.86 6.30 -9.10
C TYR A 84 18.94 7.67 -9.79
N LYS A 85 18.65 7.68 -11.08
CA LYS A 85 18.50 8.92 -11.85
C LYS A 85 17.01 9.26 -11.86
N VAL A 86 16.67 10.44 -11.34
CA VAL A 86 15.32 11.00 -11.50
C VAL A 86 15.10 11.22 -12.99
N GLN A 87 14.03 10.67 -13.50
CA GLN A 87 13.63 10.94 -14.89
C GLN A 87 13.11 12.38 -14.92
N GLU A 88 13.92 13.29 -15.49
CA GLU A 88 13.62 14.74 -15.50
C GLU A 88 12.43 15.10 -16.39
N SER A 89 12.11 14.25 -17.35
CA SER A 89 10.92 14.43 -18.19
C SER A 89 9.82 13.46 -17.79
N MET A 90 8.74 13.98 -17.23
CA MET A 90 7.47 13.26 -17.19
C MET A 90 7.05 13.01 -18.65
N PRO A 91 6.57 11.81 -19.01
CA PRO A 91 5.99 11.59 -20.33
C PRO A 91 4.90 12.63 -20.56
N ASP A 92 4.83 13.15 -21.81
CA ASP A 92 3.78 14.10 -22.18
C ASP A 92 2.41 13.58 -21.72
N CYS A 93 1.84 14.33 -20.80
CA CYS A 93 0.55 13.99 -20.23
C CYS A 93 -0.51 14.31 -21.29
N ASP A 94 -1.33 13.33 -21.68
CA ASP A 94 -2.50 13.60 -22.49
C ASP A 94 -3.41 14.56 -21.71
N GLU A 95 -3.50 15.82 -22.19
CA GLU A 95 -4.27 16.88 -21.53
C GLU A 95 -5.75 16.47 -21.30
N LYS A 96 -6.28 15.61 -22.16
CA LYS A 96 -7.63 15.07 -22.02
C LYS A 96 -7.81 14.24 -20.76
N LEU A 97 -6.75 13.75 -20.14
CA LEU A 97 -6.82 12.93 -18.94
C LEU A 97 -6.53 13.72 -17.65
N ARG A 98 -6.19 15.00 -17.71
CA ARG A 98 -5.91 15.83 -16.52
C ARG A 98 -7.15 16.06 -15.64
N ASN A 99 -8.33 16.22 -16.26
CA ASN A 99 -9.56 16.47 -15.55
C ASN A 99 -10.32 15.16 -15.29
N LYS A 100 -9.62 14.18 -14.67
CA LYS A 100 -10.19 12.87 -14.35
C LYS A 100 -10.19 12.63 -12.85
N ILE A 101 -11.23 11.96 -12.39
CA ILE A 101 -11.28 11.33 -11.08
C ILE A 101 -11.11 9.83 -11.29
N TRP A 102 -10.04 9.29 -10.71
CA TRP A 102 -9.69 7.89 -10.79
C TRP A 102 -10.25 7.15 -9.58
N ILE A 103 -11.01 6.11 -9.81
CA ILE A 103 -11.51 5.18 -8.79
C ILE A 103 -11.09 3.78 -9.20
N CYS A 104 -10.74 2.92 -8.27
CA CYS A 104 -10.44 1.52 -8.58
C CYS A 104 -11.43 0.58 -7.89
N TRP A 105 -12.08 -0.27 -8.69
CA TRP A 105 -12.85 -1.41 -8.23
C TRP A 105 -12.68 -2.57 -9.22
N TRP A 106 -11.78 -3.48 -8.90
CA TRP A 106 -11.27 -4.51 -9.82
C TRP A 106 -12.36 -5.35 -10.48
N GLN A 107 -13.44 -5.66 -9.77
CA GLN A 107 -14.53 -6.52 -10.23
C GLN A 107 -15.60 -5.79 -11.07
N GLY A 108 -15.44 -4.50 -11.32
CA GLY A 108 -16.46 -3.66 -11.93
C GLY A 108 -17.56 -3.23 -10.95
N ILE A 109 -18.14 -2.06 -11.18
CA ILE A 109 -19.12 -1.46 -10.26
C ILE A 109 -20.43 -2.29 -10.20
N ASP A 110 -20.81 -2.93 -11.27
CA ASP A 110 -22.03 -3.74 -11.30
C ASP A 110 -21.99 -4.89 -10.28
N ASN A 111 -20.79 -5.42 -10.04
CA ASN A 111 -20.54 -6.48 -9.06
C ASN A 111 -20.14 -5.95 -7.66
N ALA A 112 -20.16 -4.63 -7.46
CA ALA A 112 -19.78 -4.03 -6.19
C ALA A 112 -20.91 -4.13 -5.15
N PRO A 113 -20.56 -4.17 -3.84
CA PRO A 113 -21.55 -4.00 -2.78
C PRO A 113 -22.29 -2.67 -2.90
N GLU A 114 -23.56 -2.64 -2.44
CA GLU A 114 -24.42 -1.45 -2.56
C GLU A 114 -23.79 -0.20 -1.94
N ILE A 115 -23.04 -0.34 -0.84
CA ILE A 115 -22.33 0.79 -0.22
C ILE A 115 -21.28 1.39 -1.17
N VAL A 116 -20.56 0.57 -1.91
CA VAL A 116 -19.56 1.03 -2.89
C VAL A 116 -20.24 1.72 -4.06
N LYS A 117 -21.35 1.14 -4.58
CA LYS A 117 -22.17 1.77 -5.63
C LYS A 117 -22.68 3.15 -5.19
N ALA A 118 -23.18 3.24 -3.95
CA ALA A 118 -23.63 4.51 -3.37
C ALA A 118 -22.51 5.53 -3.31
N CYS A 119 -21.31 5.16 -2.82
CA CYS A 119 -20.14 6.03 -2.76
C CYS A 119 -19.73 6.53 -4.16
N VAL A 120 -19.58 5.62 -5.13
CA VAL A 120 -19.23 6.00 -6.51
C VAL A 120 -20.29 6.91 -7.14
N ASN A 121 -21.56 6.67 -6.87
CA ASN A 121 -22.65 7.54 -7.36
C ASN A 121 -22.61 8.94 -6.75
N THR A 122 -22.22 9.08 -5.46
CA THR A 122 -22.05 10.41 -4.87
C THR A 122 -20.85 11.13 -5.46
N ILE A 123 -19.73 10.43 -5.69
CA ILE A 123 -18.56 11.00 -6.37
C ILE A 123 -18.94 11.51 -7.76
N LYS A 124 -19.66 10.69 -8.56
CA LYS A 124 -20.12 11.09 -9.90
C LYS A 124 -21.03 12.33 -9.88
N ARG A 125 -21.91 12.44 -8.88
CA ARG A 125 -22.81 13.62 -8.74
C ARG A 125 -22.06 14.88 -8.37
N ASN A 126 -20.97 14.76 -7.62
CA ASN A 126 -20.19 15.89 -7.11
C ASN A 126 -18.89 16.13 -7.90
N ALA A 127 -18.69 15.44 -9.01
CA ALA A 127 -17.48 15.51 -9.83
C ALA A 127 -17.29 16.86 -10.55
N GLY A 128 -18.33 17.67 -10.68
CA GLY A 128 -18.28 18.92 -11.44
C GLY A 128 -17.88 18.70 -12.89
N GLU A 129 -16.81 19.34 -13.33
CA GLU A 129 -16.25 19.20 -14.68
C GLU A 129 -15.33 17.98 -14.85
N TYR A 130 -15.08 17.24 -13.78
CA TYR A 130 -14.23 16.06 -13.84
C TYR A 130 -14.97 14.85 -14.33
N GLU A 131 -14.38 14.12 -15.25
CA GLU A 131 -14.87 12.80 -15.67
C GLU A 131 -14.42 11.72 -14.69
N VAL A 132 -15.36 10.93 -14.20
CA VAL A 132 -15.08 9.84 -13.27
C VAL A 132 -14.80 8.55 -14.03
N ILE A 133 -13.57 8.05 -13.93
CA ILE A 133 -13.14 6.80 -14.54
C ILE A 133 -13.00 5.74 -13.44
N VAL A 134 -13.72 4.63 -13.61
CA VAL A 134 -13.59 3.48 -12.73
C VAL A 134 -12.65 2.46 -13.39
N ILE A 135 -11.50 2.23 -12.77
CA ILE A 135 -10.54 1.23 -13.21
C ILE A 135 -10.95 -0.15 -12.70
N THR A 136 -10.94 -1.11 -13.59
CA THR A 136 -11.30 -2.51 -13.36
C THR A 136 -10.21 -3.45 -13.87
N ASP A 137 -10.32 -4.75 -13.62
CA ASP A 137 -9.40 -5.74 -14.23
C ASP A 137 -9.45 -5.70 -15.77
N ASP A 138 -10.58 -5.30 -16.38
CA ASP A 138 -10.77 -5.32 -17.83
C ASP A 138 -10.11 -4.11 -18.53
N ASN A 139 -10.23 -2.89 -17.94
CA ASN A 139 -9.77 -1.66 -18.57
C ASN A 139 -8.44 -1.10 -18.03
N CYS A 140 -7.87 -1.71 -16.99
CA CYS A 140 -6.65 -1.21 -16.37
C CYS A 140 -5.49 -1.05 -17.38
N LYS A 141 -5.38 -1.97 -18.34
CA LYS A 141 -4.32 -1.98 -19.34
C LYS A 141 -4.42 -0.86 -20.38
N ASP A 142 -5.59 -0.25 -20.52
CA ASP A 142 -5.80 0.87 -21.44
C ASP A 142 -5.12 2.15 -20.91
N TYR A 143 -4.89 2.21 -19.60
CA TYR A 143 -4.32 3.36 -18.92
C TYR A 143 -2.88 3.12 -18.43
N VAL A 144 -2.59 1.91 -17.96
CA VAL A 144 -1.29 1.59 -17.33
C VAL A 144 -0.76 0.26 -17.83
N GLN A 145 0.49 0.28 -18.27
CA GLN A 145 1.25 -0.93 -18.57
C GLN A 145 2.34 -1.09 -17.51
N PHE A 146 2.23 -2.14 -16.72
CA PHE A 146 3.26 -2.49 -15.76
C PHE A 146 4.31 -3.44 -16.38
N PRO A 147 5.54 -3.43 -15.87
CA PRO A 147 6.56 -4.37 -16.31
C PRO A 147 6.14 -5.83 -16.09
N ASP A 148 6.55 -6.72 -16.99
CA ASP A 148 6.16 -8.15 -16.96
C ASP A 148 6.48 -8.83 -15.63
N TRP A 149 7.62 -8.51 -15.01
CA TRP A 149 7.99 -9.06 -13.71
C TRP A 149 6.98 -8.72 -12.58
N LEU A 150 6.32 -7.56 -12.68
CA LEU A 150 5.30 -7.12 -11.71
C LEU A 150 3.99 -7.87 -11.95
N GLU A 151 3.60 -8.01 -13.23
CA GLU A 151 2.43 -8.78 -13.62
C GLU A 151 2.57 -10.27 -13.23
N GLU A 152 3.76 -10.85 -13.39
CA GLU A 152 4.02 -12.20 -12.93
C GLU A 152 3.88 -12.36 -11.42
N LYS A 153 4.40 -11.41 -10.63
CA LYS A 153 4.24 -11.41 -9.17
C LYS A 153 2.78 -11.26 -8.75
N ARG A 154 2.00 -10.46 -9.48
CA ARG A 154 0.56 -10.35 -9.28
C ARG A 154 -0.14 -11.68 -9.55
N LYS A 155 0.12 -12.31 -10.69
CA LYS A 155 -0.45 -13.63 -11.06
C LYS A 155 -0.10 -14.72 -10.05
N LYS A 156 1.10 -14.70 -9.50
CA LYS A 156 1.56 -15.63 -8.46
C LYS A 156 1.00 -15.31 -7.05
N GLY A 157 0.20 -14.25 -6.90
CA GLY A 157 -0.37 -13.82 -5.62
C GLY A 157 0.65 -13.24 -4.62
N ILE A 158 1.88 -12.93 -5.08
CA ILE A 158 2.93 -12.30 -4.25
C ILE A 158 2.58 -10.84 -3.98
N ILE A 159 2.02 -10.16 -4.98
CA ILE A 159 1.50 -8.79 -4.87
C ILE A 159 -0.01 -8.87 -4.66
N SER A 160 -0.48 -8.35 -3.52
CA SER A 160 -1.91 -8.28 -3.22
C SER A 160 -2.61 -7.27 -4.13
N ARG A 161 -3.94 -7.40 -4.28
CA ARG A 161 -4.76 -6.41 -5.02
C ARG A 161 -4.64 -5.00 -4.44
N THR A 162 -4.48 -4.88 -3.12
CA THR A 162 -4.28 -3.59 -2.45
C THR A 162 -2.96 -2.94 -2.87
N ILE A 163 -1.84 -3.68 -2.80
CA ILE A 163 -0.54 -3.16 -3.24
C ILE A 163 -0.56 -2.81 -4.73
N TYR A 164 -1.22 -3.63 -5.54
CA TYR A 164 -1.32 -3.37 -6.97
C TYR A 164 -2.17 -2.11 -7.27
N SER A 165 -3.23 -1.83 -6.49
CA SER A 165 -3.99 -0.58 -6.61
C SER A 165 -3.20 0.65 -6.14
N ASP A 166 -2.30 0.50 -5.16
CA ASP A 166 -1.40 1.58 -4.76
C ASP A 166 -0.40 1.93 -5.89
N LEU A 167 0.16 0.91 -6.55
CA LEU A 167 1.03 1.11 -7.71
C LEU A 167 0.27 1.72 -8.90
N LEU A 168 -0.96 1.29 -9.14
CA LEU A 168 -1.86 1.86 -10.14
C LEU A 168 -2.10 3.35 -9.88
N ARG A 169 -2.49 3.70 -8.65
CA ARG A 169 -2.71 5.09 -8.23
C ARG A 169 -1.50 5.97 -8.50
N LEU A 170 -0.32 5.54 -8.06
CA LEU A 170 0.92 6.28 -8.28
C LEU A 170 1.22 6.48 -9.76
N ASN A 171 1.03 5.44 -10.58
CA ASN A 171 1.29 5.50 -12.01
C ASN A 171 0.31 6.43 -12.74
N LEU A 172 -1.00 6.32 -12.44
CA LEU A 172 -2.02 7.19 -13.04
C LEU A 172 -1.79 8.66 -12.69
N LEU A 173 -1.57 8.97 -11.41
CA LEU A 173 -1.35 10.34 -10.96
C LEU A 173 -0.04 10.91 -11.50
N ALA A 174 1.03 10.12 -11.56
CA ALA A 174 2.30 10.57 -12.12
C ALA A 174 2.22 10.80 -13.63
N ARG A 175 1.47 9.97 -14.36
CA ARG A 175 1.41 10.01 -15.83
C ARG A 175 0.37 10.98 -16.37
N TYR A 176 -0.80 11.02 -15.73
CA TYR A 176 -1.96 11.76 -16.24
C TYR A 176 -2.40 12.88 -15.30
N GLY A 177 -1.96 12.88 -14.05
CA GLY A 177 -2.50 13.78 -13.04
C GLY A 177 -3.94 13.41 -12.66
N GLY A 178 -4.76 14.42 -12.38
CA GLY A 178 -6.13 14.22 -11.91
C GLY A 178 -6.22 13.97 -10.41
N ILE A 179 -7.31 13.37 -9.98
CA ILE A 179 -7.62 13.12 -8.58
C ILE A 179 -7.88 11.62 -8.38
N TRP A 180 -7.24 11.01 -7.38
CA TRP A 180 -7.59 9.66 -6.94
C TRP A 180 -8.57 9.73 -5.76
N ILE A 181 -9.68 8.99 -5.86
CA ILE A 181 -10.64 8.84 -4.78
C ILE A 181 -10.86 7.34 -4.52
N ASP A 182 -10.78 6.94 -3.25
CA ASP A 182 -11.06 5.55 -2.89
C ASP A 182 -12.55 5.24 -3.09
N SER A 183 -12.85 4.04 -3.58
CA SER A 183 -14.20 3.60 -3.93
C SER A 183 -15.20 3.55 -2.77
N THR A 184 -14.72 3.66 -1.54
CA THR A 184 -15.54 3.72 -0.32
C THR A 184 -15.69 5.12 0.25
N PHE A 185 -15.21 6.14 -0.46
CA PHE A 185 -15.37 7.54 -0.06
C PHE A 185 -16.78 8.03 -0.43
N PHE A 186 -17.44 8.66 0.53
CA PHE A 186 -18.77 9.24 0.36
C PHE A 186 -18.68 10.76 0.38
N CYS A 187 -19.13 11.43 -0.68
CA CYS A 187 -19.18 12.89 -0.80
C CYS A 187 -20.53 13.43 -0.36
#